data_9edd68008a8a6bf1f56a3d2a961d77a3
#
_entry.id   9edd68008a8a6bf1f56a3d2a961d77a3
#
_cell.length_a   1.000
_cell.length_b   1.000
_cell.length_c   1.000
_cell.angle_alpha   90.00
_cell.angle_beta   90.00
_cell.angle_gamma   90.00
#
_symmetry.space_group_name_H-M   'P 1'
#
loop_
_entity.id
_entity.type
_entity.pdbx_description
1 polymer ?
#
loop_
_entity_poly.entity_id
_entity_poly.type
_entity_poly.pdbx_seq_one_letter_code
_entity_poly.pdbx_strand_id
1 'polypeptide(L)'
;MKPTPSFPVVLLNSRWLLPGAVAGALGAGWLAGQVGVVVPGLLVLGPLVAFFLVLVFNYPRAGYLLALAYGFLLTYFTRHLADVPMGLAMEAILGVTWLAVLFHRSDPPDWRRIHNDLCRITVIWFAINLLEAANPAGASLEGWFYDIRSSALLWLLTVPLCYLVFNKKRDLNQFLYLVIGFSVLGALYGIKQKLLGVDDMEQLWLNKGAAHTHVIWGQLRVFSFYSEAAQFGSSQAHAALLCGILALGPFAWRKRLLLAGASLLLLYGMLLSGTRGAFFVLVVGAFVYLVLNKRMLVLVLGGLLAAGAFGILKYTHIGDANADVFRMRSALDVNDPSLQVRLKNQEILRSYLSTRPLGGGLGVMGHWGELYNHDKFLSTVAPDSYFVKVWGQYGIVGFLVWFGLMLYILGKCLGIVWRIRDPVLRQKLTALTAGYAGILMCSYGNEIMNQMPSSIIIYTSWVFVFLGPSLDTPRLAPVAHA
;
A
#
# COMPACT_ATOMS: atom_id res chain seq x y z
N MET A 1 -7.13 42.78 0.62
CA MET A 1 -7.97 41.87 1.43
C MET A 1 -9.24 41.55 0.63
N LYS A 2 -9.38 40.34 0.10
CA LYS A 2 -10.64 39.87 -0.49
C LYS A 2 -11.52 39.34 0.66
N PRO A 3 -12.82 39.66 0.70
CA PRO A 3 -13.68 39.18 1.75
C PRO A 3 -13.82 37.67 1.67
N THR A 4 -13.64 37.01 2.81
CA THR A 4 -13.98 35.59 2.97
C THR A 4 -15.49 35.40 2.71
N PRO A 5 -15.91 34.38 1.94
CA PRO A 5 -17.32 34.11 1.78
C PRO A 5 -17.89 33.70 3.16
N SER A 6 -18.69 34.54 3.73
CA SER A 6 -19.54 34.24 4.87
C SER A 6 -20.57 33.21 4.43
N PHE A 7 -20.48 31.97 4.99
CA PHE A 7 -21.60 31.04 4.90
C PHE A 7 -22.86 31.70 5.44
N PRO A 8 -23.98 31.63 4.74
CA PRO A 8 -25.21 32.23 5.22
C PRO A 8 -25.68 31.49 6.48
N VAL A 9 -25.50 32.14 7.62
CA VAL A 9 -26.05 31.74 8.94
C VAL A 9 -27.59 31.82 8.97
N VAL A 10 -28.23 32.06 7.82
CA VAL A 10 -29.65 32.33 7.67
C VAL A 10 -30.57 31.12 7.94
N LEU A 11 -30.05 29.89 7.97
CA LEU A 11 -30.87 28.69 8.13
C LEU A 11 -31.18 28.29 9.58
N LEU A 12 -30.46 28.81 10.58
CA LEU A 12 -30.60 28.36 11.98
C LEU A 12 -31.74 29.02 12.78
N ASN A 13 -32.40 30.04 12.23
CA ASN A 13 -33.49 30.77 12.94
C ASN A 13 -34.88 30.57 12.33
N SER A 14 -35.07 29.58 11.50
CA SER A 14 -36.38 29.29 10.90
C SER A 14 -37.27 28.55 11.90
N ARG A 15 -38.45 29.16 12.25
CA ARG A 15 -39.48 28.52 13.08
C ARG A 15 -39.97 27.17 12.54
N TRP A 16 -39.62 26.84 11.29
CA TRP A 16 -40.00 25.61 10.58
C TRP A 16 -38.94 24.50 10.66
N LEU A 17 -37.76 24.77 11.19
CA LEU A 17 -36.69 23.73 11.31
C LEU A 17 -37.12 22.62 12.25
N LEU A 18 -37.68 22.95 13.39
CA LEU A 18 -38.09 21.94 14.39
C LEU A 18 -39.29 21.10 13.91
N PRO A 19 -40.41 21.72 13.39
CA PRO A 19 -41.48 20.94 12.81
C PRO A 19 -41.05 20.12 11.59
N GLY A 20 -40.18 20.66 10.73
CA GLY A 20 -39.65 19.95 9.58
C GLY A 20 -38.74 18.77 9.97
N ALA A 21 -37.90 18.92 11.00
CA ALA A 21 -37.07 17.83 11.54
C ALA A 21 -37.94 16.73 12.17
N VAL A 22 -38.98 17.09 12.91
CA VAL A 22 -39.92 16.13 13.51
C VAL A 22 -40.69 15.39 12.43
N ALA A 23 -41.23 16.08 11.45
CA ALA A 23 -41.96 15.46 10.33
C ALA A 23 -41.03 14.55 9.49
N GLY A 24 -39.79 14.99 9.27
CA GLY A 24 -38.77 14.19 8.61
C GLY A 24 -38.41 12.92 9.42
N ALA A 25 -38.23 13.03 10.74
CA ALA A 25 -37.96 11.89 11.61
C ALA A 25 -39.13 10.88 11.66
N LEU A 26 -40.39 11.38 11.72
CA LEU A 26 -41.57 10.53 11.69
C LEU A 26 -41.75 9.85 10.33
N GLY A 27 -41.53 10.56 9.22
CA GLY A 27 -41.57 10.00 7.88
C GLY A 27 -40.48 8.95 7.67
N ALA A 28 -39.25 9.20 8.16
CA ALA A 28 -38.17 8.27 8.14
C ALA A 28 -38.42 7.02 9.00
N GLY A 29 -39.02 7.20 10.18
CA GLY A 29 -39.44 6.09 11.05
C GLY A 29 -40.50 5.22 10.41
N TRP A 30 -41.50 5.83 9.76
CA TRP A 30 -42.55 5.12 9.03
C TRP A 30 -41.98 4.34 7.82
N LEU A 31 -41.10 4.97 7.01
CA LEU A 31 -40.41 4.32 5.89
C LEU A 31 -39.48 3.19 6.37
N ALA A 32 -38.80 3.35 7.51
CA ALA A 32 -37.97 2.30 8.10
C ALA A 32 -38.83 1.08 8.50
N GLY A 33 -40.06 1.31 8.97
CA GLY A 33 -40.99 0.25 9.26
C GLY A 33 -41.47 -0.52 8.02
N GLN A 34 -41.52 0.13 6.84
CA GLN A 34 -41.93 -0.49 5.57
C GLN A 34 -40.77 -1.17 4.82
N VAL A 35 -39.59 -0.56 4.79
CA VAL A 35 -38.45 -0.95 3.95
C VAL A 35 -37.28 -1.54 4.77
N GLY A 36 -37.42 -1.58 6.10
CA GLY A 36 -36.41 -2.11 7.02
C GLY A 36 -35.21 -1.17 7.21
N VAL A 37 -34.02 -1.77 7.45
CA VAL A 37 -32.78 -1.05 7.87
C VAL A 37 -32.22 -0.13 6.79
N VAL A 38 -32.70 -0.22 5.54
CA VAL A 38 -32.20 0.59 4.41
C VAL A 38 -32.42 2.08 4.64
N VAL A 39 -33.56 2.48 5.18
CA VAL A 39 -33.90 3.89 5.39
C VAL A 39 -33.02 4.55 6.46
N PRO A 40 -32.89 4.01 7.67
CA PRO A 40 -31.91 4.51 8.64
C PRO A 40 -30.48 4.56 8.09
N GLY A 41 -30.08 3.54 7.33
CA GLY A 41 -28.77 3.49 6.65
C GLY A 41 -28.60 4.70 5.71
N LEU A 42 -29.55 4.98 4.86
CA LEU A 42 -29.50 6.12 3.92
C LEU A 42 -29.52 7.48 4.65
N LEU A 43 -30.23 7.60 5.76
CA LEU A 43 -30.26 8.83 6.56
C LEU A 43 -28.92 9.16 7.24
N VAL A 44 -28.13 8.14 7.58
CA VAL A 44 -26.79 8.32 8.15
C VAL A 44 -25.75 8.45 7.05
N LEU A 45 -25.78 7.57 6.05
CA LEU A 45 -24.77 7.52 4.97
C LEU A 45 -24.97 8.68 3.98
N GLY A 46 -26.19 9.08 3.70
CA GLY A 46 -26.47 10.17 2.74
C GLY A 46 -25.75 11.48 3.09
N PRO A 47 -25.93 12.02 4.30
CA PRO A 47 -25.20 13.22 4.74
C PRO A 47 -23.68 13.03 4.76
N LEU A 48 -23.17 11.85 5.13
CA LEU A 48 -21.73 11.54 5.10
C LEU A 48 -21.18 11.54 3.68
N VAL A 49 -21.90 10.92 2.73
CA VAL A 49 -21.54 10.93 1.31
C VAL A 49 -21.62 12.35 0.75
N ALA A 50 -22.68 13.10 1.05
CA ALA A 50 -22.81 14.48 0.62
C ALA A 50 -21.66 15.36 1.17
N PHE A 51 -21.34 15.22 2.46
CA PHE A 51 -20.18 15.89 3.06
C PHE A 51 -18.86 15.50 2.39
N PHE A 52 -18.67 14.21 2.12
CA PHE A 52 -17.49 13.72 1.39
C PHE A 52 -17.42 14.35 0.00
N LEU A 53 -18.50 14.36 -0.76
CA LEU A 53 -18.53 14.97 -2.10
C LEU A 53 -18.21 16.48 -2.03
N VAL A 54 -18.86 17.23 -1.15
CA VAL A 54 -18.57 18.65 -0.94
C VAL A 54 -17.10 18.87 -0.57
N LEU A 55 -16.58 18.07 0.34
CA LEU A 55 -15.16 18.15 0.76
C LEU A 55 -14.21 17.90 -0.40
N VAL A 56 -14.43 16.83 -1.17
CA VAL A 56 -13.54 16.43 -2.27
C VAL A 56 -13.59 17.40 -3.43
N PHE A 57 -14.80 17.90 -3.81
CA PHE A 57 -14.92 18.89 -4.88
C PHE A 57 -14.32 20.24 -4.52
N ASN A 58 -14.35 20.66 -3.25
CA ASN A 58 -13.65 21.86 -2.80
C ASN A 58 -12.14 21.65 -2.59
N TYR A 59 -11.75 20.45 -2.16
CA TYR A 59 -10.39 20.12 -1.80
C TYR A 59 -9.98 18.74 -2.36
N PRO A 60 -9.63 18.60 -3.66
CA PRO A 60 -9.28 17.29 -4.25
C PRO A 60 -8.17 16.55 -3.53
N ARG A 61 -7.24 17.27 -2.87
CA ARG A 61 -6.22 16.67 -2.00
C ARG A 61 -6.81 15.84 -0.86
N ALA A 62 -7.91 16.29 -0.28
CA ALA A 62 -8.59 15.55 0.79
C ALA A 62 -9.11 14.21 0.28
N GLY A 63 -9.66 14.17 -0.94
CA GLY A 63 -10.09 12.94 -1.59
C GLY A 63 -8.97 11.92 -1.73
N TYR A 64 -7.79 12.37 -2.19
CA TYR A 64 -6.63 11.49 -2.30
C TYR A 64 -6.12 11.00 -0.93
N LEU A 65 -6.03 11.87 0.07
CA LEU A 65 -5.62 11.49 1.42
C LEU A 65 -6.63 10.54 2.08
N LEU A 66 -7.93 10.71 1.78
CA LEU A 66 -8.98 9.77 2.22
C LEU A 66 -8.84 8.42 1.51
N ALA A 67 -8.52 8.37 0.21
CA ALA A 67 -8.21 7.13 -0.50
C ALA A 67 -7.02 6.41 0.16
N LEU A 68 -5.96 7.13 0.52
CA LEU A 68 -4.81 6.57 1.21
C LEU A 68 -5.19 6.01 2.60
N ALA A 69 -5.96 6.75 3.40
CA ALA A 69 -6.45 6.31 4.70
C ALA A 69 -7.37 5.08 4.57
N TYR A 70 -8.27 5.11 3.59
CA TYR A 70 -9.15 3.99 3.27
C TYR A 70 -8.36 2.74 2.88
N GLY A 71 -7.27 2.88 2.11
CA GLY A 71 -6.38 1.78 1.76
C GLY A 71 -5.83 1.01 2.95
N PHE A 72 -5.57 1.69 4.08
CA PHE A 72 -5.21 1.01 5.33
C PHE A 72 -6.36 0.24 5.96
N LEU A 73 -7.57 0.76 5.89
CA LEU A 73 -8.76 0.21 6.56
C LEU A 73 -9.59 -0.70 5.65
N LEU A 74 -9.27 -0.78 4.36
CA LEU A 74 -10.03 -1.55 3.37
C LEU A 74 -10.33 -2.98 3.85
N THR A 75 -9.30 -3.69 4.28
CA THR A 75 -9.45 -5.09 4.68
C THR A 75 -10.19 -5.26 6.01
N TYR A 76 -10.03 -4.30 6.92
CA TYR A 76 -10.85 -4.26 8.13
C TYR A 76 -12.33 -4.19 7.78
N PHE A 77 -12.73 -3.25 6.92
CA PHE A 77 -14.12 -3.14 6.48
C PHE A 77 -14.59 -4.39 5.72
N THR A 78 -13.77 -4.96 4.84
CA THR A 78 -14.11 -6.19 4.11
C THR A 78 -14.39 -7.37 5.05
N ARG A 79 -13.68 -7.48 6.19
CA ARG A 79 -13.94 -8.55 7.17
C ARG A 79 -15.21 -8.31 7.99
N HIS A 80 -15.50 -7.05 8.33
CA HIS A 80 -16.61 -6.69 9.21
C HIS A 80 -17.92 -6.42 8.46
N LEU A 81 -17.86 -6.13 7.16
CA LEU A 81 -18.99 -5.83 6.28
C LEU A 81 -18.97 -6.80 5.07
N ALA A 82 -19.12 -8.09 5.36
CA ALA A 82 -18.87 -9.16 4.39
C ALA A 82 -19.73 -9.09 3.11
N ASP A 83 -20.94 -8.52 3.17
CA ASP A 83 -21.86 -8.46 2.05
C ASP A 83 -21.71 -7.19 1.18
N VAL A 84 -20.75 -6.32 1.53
CA VAL A 84 -20.53 -5.06 0.81
C VAL A 84 -19.22 -5.15 0.01
N PRO A 85 -19.22 -4.83 -1.31
CA PRO A 85 -18.03 -4.90 -2.14
C PRO A 85 -17.06 -3.74 -1.84
N MET A 86 -16.45 -3.76 -0.65
CA MET A 86 -15.58 -2.70 -0.14
C MET A 86 -14.40 -2.38 -1.08
N GLY A 87 -13.95 -3.35 -1.87
CA GLY A 87 -12.90 -3.12 -2.87
C GLY A 87 -13.26 -2.04 -3.89
N LEU A 88 -14.53 -1.94 -4.30
CA LEU A 88 -14.98 -0.93 -5.28
C LEU A 88 -14.98 0.50 -4.71
N ALA A 89 -15.06 0.65 -3.41
CA ALA A 89 -15.02 1.98 -2.79
C ALA A 89 -13.68 2.70 -3.00
N MET A 90 -12.58 1.96 -3.16
CA MET A 90 -11.27 2.55 -3.47
C MET A 90 -11.30 3.26 -4.82
N GLU A 91 -11.75 2.58 -5.87
CA GLU A 91 -11.87 3.16 -7.21
C GLU A 91 -12.92 4.28 -7.24
N ALA A 92 -14.01 4.14 -6.48
CA ALA A 92 -15.01 5.19 -6.37
C ALA A 92 -14.45 6.47 -5.73
N ILE A 93 -13.69 6.37 -4.63
CA ILE A 93 -13.04 7.53 -3.98
C ILE A 93 -12.04 8.19 -4.94
N LEU A 94 -11.20 7.40 -5.63
CA LEU A 94 -10.27 7.93 -6.62
C LEU A 94 -10.99 8.52 -7.82
N GLY A 95 -12.04 7.87 -8.33
CA GLY A 95 -12.86 8.36 -9.44
C GLY A 95 -13.54 9.69 -9.13
N VAL A 96 -14.15 9.81 -7.94
CA VAL A 96 -14.74 11.09 -7.47
C VAL A 96 -13.65 12.16 -7.32
N THR A 97 -12.47 11.79 -6.86
CA THR A 97 -11.34 12.75 -6.76
C THR A 97 -10.86 13.20 -8.14
N TRP A 98 -10.84 12.29 -9.13
CA TRP A 98 -10.58 12.63 -10.53
C TRP A 98 -11.63 13.60 -11.08
N LEU A 99 -12.94 13.33 -10.87
CA LEU A 99 -14.01 14.23 -11.28
C LEU A 99 -13.85 15.60 -10.62
N ALA A 100 -13.51 15.64 -9.33
CA ALA A 100 -13.27 16.88 -8.63
C ALA A 100 -12.11 17.68 -9.24
N VAL A 101 -11.00 17.03 -9.65
CA VAL A 101 -9.89 17.68 -10.35
C VAL A 101 -10.31 18.19 -11.72
N LEU A 102 -11.04 17.38 -12.49
CA LEU A 102 -11.50 17.74 -13.85
C LEU A 102 -12.45 18.94 -13.85
N PHE A 103 -13.33 19.03 -12.87
CA PHE A 103 -14.36 20.07 -12.75
C PHE A 103 -13.98 21.22 -11.81
N HIS A 104 -12.74 21.26 -11.31
CA HIS A 104 -12.28 22.31 -10.39
C HIS A 104 -12.09 23.65 -11.11
N ARG A 105 -13.05 24.54 -11.01
CA ARG A 105 -13.06 25.84 -11.73
C ARG A 105 -12.13 26.88 -11.13
N SER A 106 -11.90 26.84 -9.81
CA SER A 106 -11.18 27.88 -9.08
C SER A 106 -9.65 27.82 -9.27
N ASP A 107 -9.12 26.62 -9.53
CA ASP A 107 -7.68 26.39 -9.73
C ASP A 107 -7.52 25.23 -10.72
N PRO A 108 -7.55 25.51 -12.04
CA PRO A 108 -7.51 24.47 -13.04
C PRO A 108 -6.19 23.67 -12.93
N PRO A 109 -6.25 22.35 -13.08
CA PRO A 109 -5.06 21.51 -12.94
C PRO A 109 -4.01 21.81 -14.04
N ASP A 110 -2.76 21.88 -13.65
CA ASP A 110 -1.66 21.98 -14.59
C ASP A 110 -1.36 20.63 -15.22
N TRP A 111 -1.98 20.36 -16.37
CA TRP A 111 -1.83 19.11 -17.13
C TRP A 111 -0.40 18.84 -17.61
N ARG A 112 0.48 19.87 -17.68
CA ARG A 112 1.89 19.67 -18.07
C ARG A 112 2.62 18.79 -17.07
N ARG A 113 2.17 18.74 -15.84
CA ARG A 113 2.80 17.98 -14.75
C ARG A 113 2.70 16.46 -14.93
N ILE A 114 1.72 15.95 -15.69
CA ILE A 114 1.60 14.54 -16.01
C ILE A 114 2.42 14.12 -17.24
N HIS A 115 3.03 15.08 -17.97
CA HIS A 115 3.93 14.78 -19.09
C HIS A 115 5.34 14.41 -18.58
N ASN A 116 5.43 13.26 -17.90
CA ASN A 116 6.68 12.78 -17.34
C ASN A 116 6.81 11.25 -17.56
N ASP A 117 8.02 10.73 -17.35
CA ASP A 117 8.34 9.31 -17.58
C ASP A 117 7.47 8.38 -16.75
N LEU A 118 7.19 8.72 -15.47
CA LEU A 118 6.43 7.85 -14.58
C LEU A 118 4.97 7.69 -15.05
N CYS A 119 4.33 8.79 -15.47
CA CYS A 119 2.98 8.71 -16.04
C CYS A 119 2.96 7.94 -17.36
N ARG A 120 3.99 8.09 -18.22
CA ARG A 120 4.10 7.30 -19.46
C ARG A 120 4.21 5.81 -19.17
N ILE A 121 5.07 5.43 -18.21
CA ILE A 121 5.20 4.03 -17.75
C ILE A 121 3.86 3.49 -17.26
N THR A 122 3.12 4.27 -16.50
CA THR A 122 1.79 3.89 -15.99
C THR A 122 0.82 3.60 -17.12
N VAL A 123 0.79 4.44 -18.15
CA VAL A 123 -0.07 4.24 -19.35
C VAL A 123 0.37 3.02 -20.14
N ILE A 124 1.68 2.83 -20.35
CA ILE A 124 2.22 1.68 -21.07
C ILE A 124 1.87 0.38 -20.33
N TRP A 125 2.08 0.36 -19.00
CA TRP A 125 1.73 -0.82 -18.22
C TRP A 125 0.24 -1.12 -18.23
N PHE A 126 -0.60 -0.10 -18.15
CA PHE A 126 -2.05 -0.27 -18.28
C PHE A 126 -2.45 -0.81 -19.65
N ALA A 127 -1.85 -0.31 -20.75
CA ALA A 127 -2.10 -0.80 -22.09
C ALA A 127 -1.72 -2.27 -22.25
N ILE A 128 -0.58 -2.71 -21.68
CA ILE A 128 -0.19 -4.13 -21.65
C ILE A 128 -1.26 -4.96 -20.94
N ASN A 129 -1.75 -4.49 -19.78
CA ASN A 129 -2.79 -5.20 -19.04
C ASN A 129 -4.15 -5.24 -19.79
N LEU A 130 -4.47 -4.24 -20.61
CA LEU A 130 -5.64 -4.31 -21.49
C LEU A 130 -5.47 -5.39 -22.55
N LEU A 131 -4.28 -5.52 -23.13
CA LEU A 131 -3.99 -6.54 -24.14
C LEU A 131 -4.05 -7.96 -23.56
N GLU A 132 -3.81 -8.13 -22.27
CA GLU A 132 -3.96 -9.43 -21.59
C GLU A 132 -5.40 -9.98 -21.62
N ALA A 133 -6.42 -9.16 -21.85
CA ALA A 133 -7.78 -9.65 -22.11
C ALA A 133 -7.87 -10.55 -23.37
N ALA A 134 -6.94 -10.37 -24.30
CA ALA A 134 -6.83 -11.16 -25.52
C ALA A 134 -5.68 -12.20 -25.45
N ASN A 135 -5.22 -12.57 -24.26
CA ASN A 135 -4.14 -13.53 -24.08
C ASN A 135 -4.54 -14.89 -24.71
N PRO A 136 -3.69 -15.49 -25.56
CA PRO A 136 -4.03 -16.73 -26.26
C PRO A 136 -4.24 -17.94 -25.33
N ALA A 137 -3.78 -17.88 -24.07
CA ALA A 137 -4.05 -18.92 -23.07
C ALA A 137 -5.52 -18.95 -22.61
N GLY A 138 -6.32 -17.92 -22.95
CA GLY A 138 -7.77 -17.91 -22.76
C GLY A 138 -8.18 -17.81 -21.27
N ALA A 139 -7.58 -16.91 -20.50
CA ALA A 139 -8.10 -16.57 -19.17
C ALA A 139 -9.50 -15.95 -19.27
N SER A 140 -10.33 -16.14 -18.21
CA SER A 140 -11.69 -15.58 -18.20
C SER A 140 -11.66 -14.05 -18.15
N LEU A 141 -12.62 -13.40 -18.82
CA LEU A 141 -12.77 -11.94 -18.77
C LEU A 141 -13.14 -11.44 -17.37
N GLU A 142 -13.87 -12.23 -16.59
CA GLU A 142 -14.18 -11.90 -15.20
C GLU A 142 -12.88 -11.88 -14.35
N GLY A 143 -12.06 -12.92 -14.44
CA GLY A 143 -10.78 -12.98 -13.74
C GLY A 143 -9.86 -11.83 -14.13
N TRP A 144 -9.78 -11.54 -15.44
CA TRP A 144 -9.06 -10.40 -15.98
C TRP A 144 -9.59 -9.06 -15.40
N PHE A 145 -10.91 -8.85 -15.40
CA PHE A 145 -11.54 -7.62 -14.90
C PHE A 145 -11.23 -7.36 -13.43
N TYR A 146 -11.26 -8.39 -12.60
CA TYR A 146 -10.96 -8.23 -11.18
C TYR A 146 -9.46 -8.02 -10.92
N ASP A 147 -8.58 -8.69 -11.63
CA ASP A 147 -7.14 -8.61 -11.35
C ASP A 147 -6.49 -7.35 -11.97
N ILE A 148 -6.98 -6.82 -13.11
CA ILE A 148 -6.46 -5.57 -13.71
C ILE A 148 -6.59 -4.38 -12.76
N ARG A 149 -7.56 -4.40 -11.85
CA ARG A 149 -7.81 -3.34 -10.86
C ARG A 149 -6.59 -3.14 -9.95
N SER A 150 -6.06 -4.22 -9.40
CA SER A 150 -4.87 -4.18 -8.53
C SER A 150 -3.57 -4.12 -9.32
N SER A 151 -3.51 -4.75 -10.48
CA SER A 151 -2.29 -4.90 -11.27
C SER A 151 -1.90 -3.65 -12.06
N ALA A 152 -2.89 -2.86 -12.56
CA ALA A 152 -2.62 -1.73 -13.44
C ALA A 152 -3.55 -0.52 -13.26
N LEU A 153 -4.87 -0.74 -13.04
CA LEU A 153 -5.82 0.37 -12.94
C LEU A 153 -5.50 1.31 -11.78
N LEU A 154 -5.12 0.75 -10.65
CA LEU A 154 -4.74 1.55 -9.48
C LEU A 154 -3.52 2.44 -9.75
N TRP A 155 -2.54 1.97 -10.53
CA TRP A 155 -1.41 2.81 -10.95
C TRP A 155 -1.91 3.99 -11.79
N LEU A 156 -2.77 3.70 -12.77
CA LEU A 156 -3.32 4.70 -13.69
C LEU A 156 -4.15 5.75 -12.97
N LEU A 157 -4.97 5.35 -11.98
CA LEU A 157 -5.78 6.28 -11.22
C LEU A 157 -4.95 7.09 -10.21
N THR A 158 -3.91 6.48 -9.62
CA THR A 158 -3.17 7.06 -8.49
C THR A 158 -2.04 7.99 -8.95
N VAL A 159 -1.17 7.52 -9.88
CA VAL A 159 0.07 8.23 -10.22
C VAL A 159 -0.20 9.59 -10.86
N PRO A 160 -0.98 9.73 -11.94
CA PRO A 160 -1.24 11.04 -12.52
C PRO A 160 -2.04 11.96 -11.59
N LEU A 161 -3.01 11.41 -10.85
CA LEU A 161 -3.80 12.16 -9.88
C LEU A 161 -2.90 12.77 -8.80
N CYS A 162 -1.96 12.00 -8.29
CA CYS A 162 -1.00 12.46 -7.29
C CYS A 162 -0.17 13.66 -7.79
N TYR A 163 0.27 13.65 -9.07
CA TYR A 163 0.95 14.80 -9.68
C TYR A 163 0.07 16.05 -9.78
N LEU A 164 -1.22 15.88 -10.02
CA LEU A 164 -2.15 17.01 -10.16
C LEU A 164 -2.49 17.62 -8.81
N VAL A 165 -2.64 16.80 -7.76
CA VAL A 165 -3.09 17.28 -6.44
C VAL A 165 -1.96 17.69 -5.50
N PHE A 166 -0.75 17.15 -5.66
CA PHE A 166 0.39 17.43 -4.77
C PHE A 166 1.50 18.23 -5.48
N ASN A 167 1.96 19.29 -4.81
CA ASN A 167 3.01 20.14 -5.36
C ASN A 167 3.86 20.89 -4.32
N LYS A 168 3.66 20.61 -3.04
CA LYS A 168 4.31 21.34 -1.94
C LYS A 168 5.01 20.39 -0.99
N LYS A 169 6.09 20.88 -0.33
CA LYS A 169 6.74 20.15 0.78
C LYS A 169 5.76 19.79 1.91
N ARG A 170 4.70 20.59 2.09
CA ARG A 170 3.63 20.31 3.06
C ARG A 170 2.88 19.02 2.70
N ASP A 171 2.62 18.78 1.43
CA ASP A 171 1.86 17.59 0.97
C ASP A 171 2.67 16.31 1.26
N LEU A 172 4.00 16.34 1.01
CA LEU A 172 4.90 15.26 1.41
C LEU A 172 4.87 15.00 2.92
N ASN A 173 4.82 16.06 3.74
CA ASN A 173 4.71 15.89 5.18
C ASN A 173 3.38 15.26 5.59
N GLN A 174 2.27 15.69 5.01
CA GLN A 174 0.94 15.12 5.28
C GLN A 174 0.89 13.63 4.91
N PHE A 175 1.44 13.27 3.75
CA PHE A 175 1.58 11.89 3.33
C PHE A 175 2.37 11.05 4.36
N LEU A 176 3.55 11.51 4.75
CA LEU A 176 4.38 10.82 5.73
C LEU A 176 3.69 10.69 7.10
N TYR A 177 3.02 11.74 7.58
CA TYR A 177 2.28 11.69 8.85
C TYR A 177 1.12 10.70 8.80
N LEU A 178 0.41 10.63 7.68
CA LEU A 178 -0.69 9.68 7.50
C LEU A 178 -0.16 8.25 7.49
N VAL A 179 0.87 7.97 6.67
CA VAL A 179 1.47 6.63 6.60
C VAL A 179 1.99 6.17 7.95
N ILE A 180 2.77 7.01 8.66
CA ILE A 180 3.31 6.68 9.98
C ILE A 180 2.18 6.52 11.00
N GLY A 181 1.20 7.42 11.00
CA GLY A 181 0.07 7.39 11.93
C GLY A 181 -0.75 6.11 11.81
N PHE A 182 -1.18 5.75 10.60
CA PHE A 182 -1.91 4.49 10.40
C PHE A 182 -1.06 3.25 10.67
N SER A 183 0.24 3.28 10.36
CA SER A 183 1.13 2.16 10.69
C SER A 183 1.28 1.98 12.20
N VAL A 184 1.38 3.08 12.97
CA VAL A 184 1.40 3.03 14.46
C VAL A 184 0.07 2.50 14.99
N LEU A 185 -1.07 2.96 14.46
CA LEU A 185 -2.38 2.40 14.80
C LEU A 185 -2.45 0.89 14.49
N GLY A 186 -1.90 0.47 13.35
CA GLY A 186 -1.79 -0.93 12.98
C GLY A 186 -0.95 -1.75 13.96
N ALA A 187 0.20 -1.21 14.42
CA ALA A 187 1.01 -1.85 15.45
C ALA A 187 0.24 -2.01 16.77
N LEU A 188 -0.43 -0.95 17.22
CA LEU A 188 -1.23 -0.97 18.46
C LEU A 188 -2.39 -1.96 18.37
N TYR A 189 -3.09 -2.00 17.22
CA TYR A 189 -4.15 -2.98 16.99
C TYR A 189 -3.58 -4.41 16.94
N GLY A 190 -2.42 -4.62 16.34
CA GLY A 190 -1.74 -5.90 16.34
C GLY A 190 -1.33 -6.35 17.76
N ILE A 191 -0.88 -5.43 18.62
CA ILE A 191 -0.62 -5.70 20.03
C ILE A 191 -1.91 -6.10 20.75
N LYS A 192 -3.04 -5.41 20.46
CA LYS A 192 -4.37 -5.79 20.98
C LYS A 192 -4.72 -7.23 20.58
N GLN A 193 -4.54 -7.61 19.31
CA GLN A 193 -4.79 -8.98 18.85
C GLN A 193 -3.92 -10.02 19.58
N LYS A 194 -2.65 -9.67 19.89
CA LYS A 194 -1.74 -10.58 20.61
C LYS A 194 -2.10 -10.75 22.07
N LEU A 195 -2.52 -9.67 22.76
CA LEU A 195 -2.75 -9.66 24.21
C LEU A 195 -4.19 -9.96 24.59
N LEU A 196 -5.16 -9.45 23.82
CA LEU A 196 -6.61 -9.55 24.11
C LEU A 196 -7.33 -10.51 23.16
N GLY A 197 -6.65 -11.02 22.14
CA GLY A 197 -7.24 -11.88 21.13
C GLY A 197 -7.86 -11.10 19.97
N VAL A 198 -8.38 -11.87 19.00
CA VAL A 198 -9.12 -11.39 17.85
C VAL A 198 -10.58 -11.11 18.22
N ASP A 199 -11.26 -10.26 17.47
CA ASP A 199 -12.71 -10.05 17.65
C ASP A 199 -13.54 -11.16 16.96
N ASP A 200 -14.88 -11.14 17.16
CA ASP A 200 -15.76 -12.17 16.66
C ASP A 200 -15.74 -12.30 15.12
N MET A 201 -15.64 -11.17 14.40
CA MET A 201 -15.58 -11.17 12.93
C MET A 201 -14.23 -11.67 12.41
N GLU A 202 -13.16 -11.32 13.08
CA GLU A 202 -11.81 -11.84 12.80
C GLU A 202 -11.76 -13.35 13.10
N GLN A 203 -12.37 -13.80 14.19
CA GLN A 203 -12.46 -15.21 14.53
C GLN A 203 -13.30 -15.99 13.50
N LEU A 204 -14.41 -15.40 13.05
CA LEU A 204 -15.22 -15.99 11.98
C LEU A 204 -14.43 -16.12 10.69
N TRP A 205 -13.64 -15.09 10.34
CA TRP A 205 -12.77 -15.13 9.17
C TRP A 205 -11.67 -16.20 9.28
N LEU A 206 -11.06 -16.36 10.46
CA LEU A 206 -10.11 -17.44 10.73
C LEU A 206 -10.76 -18.81 10.53
N ASN A 207 -11.95 -19.00 11.08
CA ASN A 207 -12.70 -20.27 11.01
C ASN A 207 -13.13 -20.61 9.57
N LYS A 208 -13.32 -19.63 8.69
CA LYS A 208 -13.61 -19.82 7.26
C LYS A 208 -12.41 -20.27 6.41
N GLY A 209 -11.28 -20.60 7.04
CA GLY A 209 -10.10 -21.19 6.38
C GLY A 209 -8.81 -20.39 6.57
N ALA A 210 -8.88 -19.12 6.96
CA ALA A 210 -7.68 -18.30 7.15
C ALA A 210 -6.77 -18.80 8.29
N ALA A 211 -7.29 -19.58 9.24
CA ALA A 211 -6.52 -20.18 10.33
C ALA A 211 -5.37 -21.05 9.82
N HIS A 212 -5.50 -21.69 8.66
CA HIS A 212 -4.46 -22.54 8.08
C HIS A 212 -3.11 -21.79 7.87
N THR A 213 -3.16 -20.51 7.56
CA THR A 213 -1.96 -19.68 7.34
C THR A 213 -1.64 -18.74 8.51
N HIS A 214 -2.63 -18.50 9.39
CA HIS A 214 -2.52 -17.50 10.46
C HIS A 214 -2.37 -18.11 11.87
N VAL A 215 -2.65 -19.41 12.05
CA VAL A 215 -2.40 -20.09 13.31
C VAL A 215 -1.37 -21.19 13.06
N ILE A 216 -0.12 -20.96 13.50
CA ILE A 216 0.99 -21.90 13.29
C ILE A 216 1.46 -22.37 14.65
N TRP A 217 1.49 -23.69 14.87
CA TRP A 217 1.82 -24.31 16.17
C TRP A 217 0.97 -23.76 17.34
N GLY A 218 -0.30 -23.48 17.09
CA GLY A 218 -1.21 -22.90 18.09
C GLY A 218 -0.97 -21.42 18.40
N GLN A 219 -0.03 -20.76 17.73
CA GLN A 219 0.27 -19.34 17.90
C GLN A 219 -0.33 -18.51 16.77
N LEU A 220 -1.07 -17.46 17.15
CA LEU A 220 -1.60 -16.51 16.18
C LEU A 220 -0.46 -15.68 15.56
N ARG A 221 -0.36 -15.69 14.25
CA ARG A 221 0.37 -14.71 13.47
C ARG A 221 -0.49 -13.45 13.35
N VAL A 222 -0.07 -12.39 14.00
CA VAL A 222 -0.83 -11.14 14.02
C VAL A 222 -0.94 -10.55 12.62
N PHE A 223 -2.13 -10.15 12.24
CA PHE A 223 -2.45 -9.55 10.94
C PHE A 223 -3.04 -8.13 11.05
N SER A 224 -3.41 -7.70 12.26
CA SER A 224 -4.00 -6.39 12.52
C SER A 224 -5.22 -6.14 11.61
N PHE A 225 -5.40 -4.94 11.09
CA PHE A 225 -6.43 -4.61 10.11
C PHE A 225 -5.96 -4.77 8.64
N TYR A 226 -4.82 -5.43 8.41
CA TYR A 226 -4.30 -5.72 7.07
C TYR A 226 -4.87 -7.03 6.51
N SER A 227 -4.64 -7.30 5.22
CA SER A 227 -5.17 -8.47 4.52
C SER A 227 -4.73 -9.80 5.14
N GLU A 228 -3.47 -9.85 5.55
CA GLU A 228 -2.82 -11.04 6.10
C GLU A 228 -1.60 -10.67 6.95
N ALA A 229 -1.07 -11.64 7.69
CA ALA A 229 0.10 -11.44 8.53
C ALA A 229 1.35 -11.01 7.73
N ALA A 230 1.52 -11.49 6.49
CA ALA A 230 2.63 -11.11 5.63
C ALA A 230 2.55 -9.64 5.22
N GLN A 231 1.36 -9.17 4.85
CA GLN A 231 1.10 -7.77 4.51
C GLN A 231 1.31 -6.86 5.73
N PHE A 232 0.78 -7.24 6.90
CA PHE A 232 1.00 -6.51 8.14
C PHE A 232 2.50 -6.39 8.46
N GLY A 233 3.22 -7.52 8.53
CA GLY A 233 4.64 -7.52 8.88
C GLY A 233 5.50 -6.69 7.93
N SER A 234 5.27 -6.81 6.63
CA SER A 234 6.03 -6.06 5.61
C SER A 234 5.70 -4.56 5.64
N SER A 235 4.43 -4.19 5.86
CA SER A 235 4.03 -2.79 6.04
C SER A 235 4.62 -2.18 7.31
N GLN A 236 4.68 -2.95 8.41
CA GLN A 236 5.32 -2.51 9.65
C GLN A 236 6.83 -2.32 9.46
N ALA A 237 7.51 -3.26 8.79
CA ALA A 237 8.92 -3.13 8.46
C ALA A 237 9.20 -1.90 7.59
N HIS A 238 8.34 -1.65 6.59
CA HIS A 238 8.43 -0.47 5.72
C HIS A 238 8.31 0.83 6.53
N ALA A 239 7.29 0.96 7.36
CA ALA A 239 7.07 2.14 8.18
C ALA A 239 8.16 2.29 9.26
N ALA A 240 8.65 1.20 9.85
CA ALA A 240 9.78 1.20 10.78
C ALA A 240 11.06 1.73 10.12
N LEU A 241 11.35 1.27 8.89
CA LEU A 241 12.48 1.75 8.09
C LEU A 241 12.33 3.26 7.79
N LEU A 242 11.14 3.71 7.37
CA LEU A 242 10.86 5.13 7.13
C LEU A 242 11.13 5.95 8.40
N CYS A 243 10.58 5.55 9.54
CA CYS A 243 10.77 6.23 10.82
C CYS A 243 12.24 6.23 11.25
N GLY A 244 12.93 5.09 11.14
CA GLY A 244 14.34 4.95 11.48
C GLY A 244 15.24 5.87 10.64
N ILE A 245 15.05 5.89 9.31
CA ILE A 245 15.79 6.78 8.41
C ILE A 245 15.49 8.24 8.76
N LEU A 246 14.23 8.62 8.97
CA LEU A 246 13.85 9.97 9.34
C LEU A 246 14.42 10.38 10.71
N ALA A 247 14.50 9.47 11.69
CA ALA A 247 15.12 9.73 13.00
C ALA A 247 16.61 10.09 12.92
N LEU A 248 17.30 9.59 11.88
CA LEU A 248 18.70 9.91 11.61
C LEU A 248 18.87 11.23 10.83
N GLY A 249 17.76 11.88 10.46
CA GLY A 249 17.76 13.09 9.65
C GLY A 249 18.02 14.38 10.44
N PRO A 250 18.13 15.52 9.74
CA PRO A 250 18.39 16.84 10.33
C PRO A 250 17.09 17.43 10.90
N PHE A 251 16.52 16.79 11.91
CA PHE A 251 15.32 17.24 12.61
C PHE A 251 15.63 17.59 14.08
N ALA A 252 14.75 18.37 14.71
CA ALA A 252 14.81 18.66 16.14
C ALA A 252 14.84 17.35 16.96
N TRP A 253 15.60 17.32 18.05
CA TRP A 253 15.85 16.11 18.84
C TRP A 253 14.55 15.41 19.32
N ARG A 254 13.54 16.19 19.73
CA ARG A 254 12.23 15.67 20.14
C ARG A 254 11.56 14.86 19.02
N LYS A 255 11.59 15.40 17.78
CA LYS A 255 11.04 14.72 16.62
C LYS A 255 11.83 13.45 16.27
N ARG A 256 13.15 13.50 16.40
CA ARG A 256 14.02 12.32 16.20
C ARG A 256 13.72 11.23 17.22
N LEU A 257 13.53 11.60 18.48
CA LEU A 257 13.19 10.65 19.55
C LEU A 257 11.82 10.01 19.32
N LEU A 258 10.79 10.80 18.94
CA LEU A 258 9.47 10.29 18.60
C LEU A 258 9.52 9.31 17.42
N LEU A 259 10.27 9.65 16.36
CA LEU A 259 10.45 8.78 15.21
C LEU A 259 11.21 7.50 15.54
N ALA A 260 12.22 7.57 16.40
CA ALA A 260 12.94 6.40 16.90
C ALA A 260 12.03 5.49 17.73
N GLY A 261 11.24 6.05 18.64
CA GLY A 261 10.24 5.31 19.41
C GLY A 261 9.18 4.65 18.53
N ALA A 262 8.67 5.40 17.54
CA ALA A 262 7.75 4.84 16.54
C ALA A 262 8.40 3.70 15.75
N SER A 263 9.66 3.85 15.33
CA SER A 263 10.39 2.79 14.62
C SER A 263 10.49 1.51 15.45
N LEU A 264 10.81 1.61 16.73
CA LEU A 264 10.88 0.46 17.65
C LEU A 264 9.52 -0.22 17.83
N LEU A 265 8.45 0.56 18.01
CA LEU A 265 7.07 0.03 18.09
C LEU A 265 6.67 -0.73 16.82
N LEU A 266 6.99 -0.15 15.65
CA LEU A 266 6.69 -0.74 14.35
C LEU A 266 7.54 -2.01 14.11
N LEU A 267 8.80 -2.04 14.53
CA LEU A 267 9.62 -3.27 14.52
C LEU A 267 9.01 -4.37 15.39
N TYR A 268 8.50 -4.01 16.56
CA TYR A 268 7.78 -4.97 17.40
C TYR A 268 6.53 -5.49 16.70
N GLY A 269 5.72 -4.63 16.06
CA GLY A 269 4.58 -5.04 15.23
C GLY A 269 4.98 -6.01 14.11
N MET A 270 6.12 -5.73 13.43
CA MET A 270 6.67 -6.65 12.43
C MET A 270 6.97 -8.03 13.02
N LEU A 271 7.60 -8.09 14.20
CA LEU A 271 7.92 -9.36 14.85
C LEU A 271 6.66 -10.15 15.21
N LEU A 272 5.61 -9.50 15.69
CA LEU A 272 4.32 -10.15 16.02
C LEU A 272 3.68 -10.84 14.82
N SER A 273 3.94 -10.38 13.59
CA SER A 273 3.44 -11.01 12.36
C SER A 273 4.09 -12.37 12.07
N GLY A 274 5.27 -12.61 12.62
CA GLY A 274 6.10 -13.77 12.33
C GLY A 274 6.47 -13.89 10.84
N THR A 275 6.53 -12.78 10.09
CA THR A 275 6.79 -12.78 8.63
C THR A 275 8.26 -12.63 8.35
N ARG A 276 8.89 -13.73 7.94
CA ARG A 276 10.33 -13.78 7.62
C ARG A 276 10.72 -12.83 6.48
N GLY A 277 9.89 -12.75 5.44
CA GLY A 277 10.12 -11.87 4.29
C GLY A 277 10.20 -10.38 4.64
N ALA A 278 9.59 -9.94 5.75
CA ALA A 278 9.63 -8.55 6.19
C ALA A 278 11.05 -8.05 6.53
N PHE A 279 11.97 -8.94 6.92
CA PHE A 279 13.36 -8.57 7.15
C PHE A 279 14.07 -8.05 5.90
N PHE A 280 13.72 -8.55 4.73
CA PHE A 280 14.29 -8.05 3.48
C PHE A 280 13.98 -6.56 3.25
N VAL A 281 12.84 -6.08 3.75
CA VAL A 281 12.51 -4.64 3.69
C VAL A 281 13.57 -3.83 4.45
N LEU A 282 13.92 -4.27 5.64
CA LEU A 282 14.90 -3.58 6.50
C LEU A 282 16.31 -3.67 5.91
N VAL A 283 16.74 -4.85 5.50
CA VAL A 283 18.10 -5.10 4.99
C VAL A 283 18.34 -4.33 3.69
N VAL A 284 17.47 -4.49 2.70
CA VAL A 284 17.63 -3.84 1.40
C VAL A 284 17.41 -2.33 1.52
N GLY A 285 16.44 -1.90 2.32
CA GLY A 285 16.21 -0.48 2.56
C GLY A 285 17.38 0.18 3.30
N ALA A 286 17.96 -0.46 4.31
CA ALA A 286 19.15 0.05 4.98
C ALA A 286 20.35 0.11 4.02
N PHE A 287 20.53 -0.89 3.17
CA PHE A 287 21.56 -0.87 2.13
C PHE A 287 21.41 0.36 1.22
N VAL A 288 20.21 0.59 0.67
CA VAL A 288 19.93 1.75 -0.18
C VAL A 288 20.16 3.07 0.57
N TYR A 289 19.73 3.15 1.83
CA TYR A 289 19.98 4.32 2.68
C TYR A 289 21.48 4.63 2.83
N LEU A 290 22.30 3.61 3.12
CA LEU A 290 23.74 3.76 3.32
C LEU A 290 24.46 4.16 2.02
N VAL A 291 24.05 3.59 0.88
CA VAL A 291 24.57 3.97 -0.45
C VAL A 291 24.25 5.44 -0.74
N LEU A 292 23.00 5.87 -0.58
CA LEU A 292 22.58 7.25 -0.84
C LEU A 292 23.26 8.28 0.07
N ASN A 293 23.60 7.89 1.30
CA ASN A 293 24.33 8.75 2.24
C ASN A 293 25.85 8.61 2.16
N LYS A 294 26.39 7.84 1.22
CA LYS A 294 27.83 7.64 1.00
C LYS A 294 28.58 7.13 2.25
N ARG A 295 27.89 6.40 3.13
CA ARG A 295 28.48 5.84 4.36
C ARG A 295 29.00 4.44 4.12
N MET A 296 29.96 4.29 3.20
CA MET A 296 30.48 3.00 2.78
C MET A 296 31.13 2.20 3.91
N LEU A 297 31.80 2.86 4.86
CA LEU A 297 32.36 2.17 6.03
C LEU A 297 31.26 1.53 6.88
N VAL A 298 30.17 2.25 7.14
CA VAL A 298 29.00 1.73 7.89
C VAL A 298 28.35 0.58 7.13
N LEU A 299 28.30 0.66 5.79
CA LEU A 299 27.77 -0.40 4.95
C LEU A 299 28.62 -1.67 5.08
N VAL A 300 29.93 -1.57 4.99
CA VAL A 300 30.85 -2.71 5.12
C VAL A 300 30.79 -3.31 6.53
N LEU A 301 30.88 -2.49 7.58
CA LEU A 301 30.79 -2.96 8.97
C LEU A 301 29.41 -3.57 9.29
N GLY A 302 28.34 -2.94 8.83
CA GLY A 302 26.96 -3.46 8.98
C GLY A 302 26.78 -4.77 8.22
N GLY A 303 27.34 -4.88 7.02
CA GLY A 303 27.37 -6.12 6.22
C GLY A 303 28.12 -7.25 6.93
N LEU A 304 29.26 -6.96 7.52
CA LEU A 304 30.04 -7.94 8.31
C LEU A 304 29.27 -8.38 9.56
N LEU A 305 28.61 -7.45 10.28
CA LEU A 305 27.77 -7.80 11.42
C LEU A 305 26.56 -8.64 11.01
N ALA A 306 25.90 -8.28 9.90
CA ALA A 306 24.79 -9.05 9.36
C ALA A 306 25.24 -10.47 8.92
N ALA A 307 26.39 -10.58 8.27
CA ALA A 307 26.99 -11.87 7.91
C ALA A 307 27.35 -12.71 9.14
N GLY A 308 27.88 -12.06 10.19
CA GLY A 308 28.15 -12.71 11.47
C GLY A 308 26.88 -13.21 12.16
N ALA A 309 25.83 -12.37 12.23
CA ALA A 309 24.54 -12.76 12.77
C ALA A 309 23.88 -13.90 11.96
N PHE A 310 23.96 -13.84 10.63
CA PHE A 310 23.53 -14.93 9.74
C PHE A 310 24.31 -16.22 10.02
N GLY A 311 25.64 -16.13 10.18
CA GLY A 311 26.49 -17.26 10.53
C GLY A 311 26.09 -17.87 11.89
N ILE A 312 25.86 -17.05 12.91
CA ILE A 312 25.38 -17.50 14.22
C ILE A 312 24.03 -18.21 14.09
N LEU A 313 23.07 -17.60 13.40
CA LEU A 313 21.74 -18.20 13.17
C LEU A 313 21.82 -19.52 12.39
N LYS A 314 22.70 -19.63 11.42
CA LYS A 314 22.78 -20.81 10.55
C LYS A 314 23.56 -21.97 11.16
N TYR A 315 24.66 -21.67 11.86
CA TYR A 315 25.64 -22.69 12.29
C TYR A 315 25.66 -22.94 13.80
N THR A 316 24.83 -22.22 14.60
CA THR A 316 24.76 -22.44 16.05
C THR A 316 23.31 -22.73 16.49
N HIS A 317 23.13 -23.29 17.68
CA HIS A 317 21.80 -23.56 18.28
C HIS A 317 21.43 -22.54 19.36
N ILE A 318 22.09 -21.38 19.38
CA ILE A 318 21.84 -20.34 20.36
C ILE A 318 20.42 -19.79 20.14
N GLY A 319 19.58 -19.86 21.19
CA GLY A 319 18.23 -19.32 21.19
C GLY A 319 17.14 -20.26 20.69
N ASP A 320 17.40 -21.54 20.46
CA ASP A 320 16.40 -22.53 19.99
C ASP A 320 15.22 -22.71 20.95
N ALA A 321 15.38 -22.38 22.23
CA ALA A 321 14.29 -22.37 23.19
C ALA A 321 13.25 -21.27 22.91
N ASN A 322 13.58 -20.25 22.11
CA ASN A 322 12.66 -19.21 21.70
C ASN A 322 12.04 -19.55 20.32
N ALA A 323 10.72 -19.72 20.28
CA ALA A 323 9.98 -20.09 19.08
C ALA A 323 10.22 -19.13 17.89
N ASP A 324 10.43 -17.84 18.17
CA ASP A 324 10.65 -16.82 17.12
C ASP A 324 12.07 -16.97 16.52
N VAL A 325 13.10 -17.24 17.37
CA VAL A 325 14.47 -17.50 16.92
C VAL A 325 14.54 -18.81 16.13
N PHE A 326 13.89 -19.86 16.63
CA PHE A 326 13.79 -21.14 15.93
C PHE A 326 13.14 -20.97 14.55
N ARG A 327 12.07 -20.21 14.46
CA ARG A 327 11.38 -19.91 13.20
C ARG A 327 12.24 -19.09 12.23
N MET A 328 13.05 -18.16 12.74
CA MET A 328 14.01 -17.41 11.90
C MET A 328 15.09 -18.36 11.34
N ARG A 329 15.56 -19.27 12.17
CA ARG A 329 16.57 -20.28 11.76
C ARG A 329 16.01 -21.23 10.72
N SER A 330 14.78 -21.73 10.90
CA SER A 330 14.15 -22.63 9.93
C SER A 330 14.04 -22.01 8.53
N ALA A 331 13.99 -20.67 8.43
CA ALA A 331 14.02 -19.97 7.15
C ALA A 331 15.34 -20.15 6.37
N LEU A 332 16.42 -20.50 7.05
CA LEU A 332 17.75 -20.70 6.47
C LEU A 332 18.03 -22.18 6.16
N ASP A 333 17.10 -23.06 6.54
CA ASP A 333 17.17 -24.49 6.22
C ASP A 333 16.65 -24.72 4.80
N VAL A 334 17.49 -25.33 3.96
CA VAL A 334 17.13 -25.71 2.59
C VAL A 334 16.00 -26.74 2.59
N ASN A 335 15.85 -27.52 3.66
CA ASN A 335 14.80 -28.52 3.82
C ASN A 335 13.51 -27.96 4.46
N ASP A 336 13.41 -26.63 4.69
CA ASP A 336 12.19 -26.01 5.21
C ASP A 336 11.00 -26.36 4.30
N PRO A 337 9.91 -26.93 4.82
CA PRO A 337 8.76 -27.38 4.01
C PRO A 337 8.19 -26.25 3.16
N SER A 338 8.11 -25.02 3.68
CA SER A 338 7.60 -23.87 2.93
C SER A 338 8.51 -23.49 1.76
N LEU A 339 9.83 -23.61 1.93
CA LEU A 339 10.78 -23.36 0.85
C LEU A 339 10.69 -24.44 -0.23
N GLN A 340 10.60 -25.71 0.18
CA GLN A 340 10.47 -26.83 -0.74
C GLN A 340 9.21 -26.76 -1.59
N VAL A 341 8.07 -26.39 -1.01
CA VAL A 341 6.81 -26.18 -1.76
C VAL A 341 6.99 -25.08 -2.81
N ARG A 342 7.63 -23.95 -2.46
CA ARG A 342 7.89 -22.85 -3.41
C ARG A 342 8.81 -23.29 -4.56
N LEU A 343 9.89 -23.99 -4.26
CA LEU A 343 10.82 -24.46 -5.28
C LEU A 343 10.12 -25.44 -6.24
N LYS A 344 9.31 -26.36 -5.69
CA LYS A 344 8.52 -27.29 -6.48
C LYS A 344 7.50 -26.57 -7.36
N ASN A 345 6.77 -25.59 -6.81
CA ASN A 345 5.83 -24.77 -7.59
C ASN A 345 6.54 -24.02 -8.73
N GLN A 346 7.73 -23.45 -8.47
CA GLN A 346 8.52 -22.77 -9.50
C GLN A 346 9.03 -23.73 -10.59
N GLU A 347 9.40 -24.95 -10.24
CA GLU A 347 9.79 -25.98 -11.21
C GLU A 347 8.62 -26.39 -12.10
N ILE A 348 7.44 -26.61 -11.51
CA ILE A 348 6.20 -26.91 -12.22
C ILE A 348 5.86 -25.76 -13.17
N LEU A 349 5.90 -24.52 -12.69
CA LEU A 349 5.64 -23.33 -13.51
C LEU A 349 6.66 -23.18 -14.63
N ARG A 350 7.94 -23.42 -14.37
CA ARG A 350 9.01 -23.38 -15.40
C ARG A 350 8.73 -24.35 -16.54
N SER A 351 8.33 -25.56 -16.22
CA SER A 351 7.95 -26.56 -17.22
C SER A 351 6.75 -26.11 -18.02
N TYR A 352 5.67 -25.68 -17.36
CA TYR A 352 4.43 -25.26 -18.00
C TYR A 352 4.59 -24.01 -18.87
N LEU A 353 5.34 -23.02 -18.39
CA LEU A 353 5.55 -21.73 -19.08
C LEU A 353 6.64 -21.78 -20.16
N SER A 354 7.41 -22.86 -20.27
CA SER A 354 8.46 -23.00 -21.29
C SER A 354 7.95 -22.85 -22.72
N THR A 355 6.70 -23.25 -22.97
CA THR A 355 6.01 -23.12 -24.28
C THR A 355 5.05 -21.92 -24.36
N ARG A 356 4.97 -21.11 -23.30
CA ARG A 356 4.00 -20.00 -23.16
C ARG A 356 4.71 -18.70 -22.80
N PRO A 357 5.40 -18.04 -23.74
CA PRO A 357 6.19 -16.85 -23.43
C PRO A 357 5.36 -15.65 -22.95
N LEU A 358 4.05 -15.62 -23.27
CA LEU A 358 3.09 -14.60 -22.83
C LEU A 358 2.29 -15.03 -21.58
N GLY A 359 2.65 -16.16 -20.93
CA GLY A 359 2.00 -16.63 -19.71
C GLY A 359 0.63 -17.23 -19.90
N GLY A 360 -0.17 -17.21 -18.83
CA GLY A 360 -1.52 -17.77 -18.79
C GLY A 360 -2.64 -16.74 -18.89
N GLY A 361 -2.30 -15.45 -18.93
CA GLY A 361 -3.26 -14.36 -18.89
C GLY A 361 -3.50 -13.81 -17.50
N LEU A 362 -3.93 -12.57 -17.45
CA LEU A 362 -4.23 -11.86 -16.20
C LEU A 362 -5.43 -12.50 -15.47
N GLY A 363 -5.33 -12.66 -14.16
CA GLY A 363 -6.38 -13.24 -13.33
C GLY A 363 -6.44 -14.77 -13.35
N VAL A 364 -5.45 -15.46 -13.93
CA VAL A 364 -5.42 -16.92 -13.97
C VAL A 364 -4.83 -17.56 -12.72
N MET A 365 -4.14 -16.77 -11.86
CA MET A 365 -3.47 -17.24 -10.64
C MET A 365 -4.02 -16.57 -9.40
N GLY A 366 -3.86 -17.26 -8.24
CA GLY A 366 -4.31 -16.78 -6.93
C GLY A 366 -5.83 -16.72 -6.84
N HIS A 367 -6.34 -15.86 -5.96
CA HIS A 367 -7.76 -15.81 -5.63
C HIS A 367 -8.71 -15.70 -6.84
N TRP A 368 -8.39 -14.84 -7.80
CA TRP A 368 -9.22 -14.68 -9.01
C TRP A 368 -9.10 -15.87 -9.96
N GLY A 369 -7.94 -16.56 -9.95
CA GLY A 369 -7.75 -17.81 -10.67
C GLY A 369 -8.65 -18.92 -10.11
N GLU A 370 -8.66 -19.09 -8.81
CA GLU A 370 -9.51 -20.08 -8.12
C GLU A 370 -11.01 -19.84 -8.35
N LEU A 371 -11.45 -18.56 -8.42
CA LEU A 371 -12.86 -18.23 -8.61
C LEU A 371 -13.33 -18.30 -10.06
N TYR A 372 -12.55 -17.80 -11.00
CA TYR A 372 -13.01 -17.57 -12.38
C TYR A 372 -12.27 -18.38 -13.44
N ASN A 373 -11.20 -19.08 -13.09
CA ASN A 373 -10.36 -19.87 -13.98
C ASN A 373 -10.03 -21.25 -13.37
N HIS A 374 -10.94 -21.83 -12.59
CA HIS A 374 -10.75 -23.11 -11.89
C HIS A 374 -10.46 -24.29 -12.83
N ASP A 375 -10.81 -24.16 -14.12
CA ASP A 375 -10.50 -25.11 -15.20
C ASP A 375 -9.06 -24.98 -15.72
N LYS A 376 -8.34 -23.91 -15.38
CA LYS A 376 -7.00 -23.68 -15.85
C LYS A 376 -5.95 -24.25 -14.91
N PHE A 377 -4.89 -24.82 -15.48
CA PHE A 377 -3.79 -25.39 -14.69
C PHE A 377 -3.15 -24.37 -13.71
N LEU A 378 -2.97 -23.11 -14.15
CA LEU A 378 -2.32 -22.09 -13.33
C LEU A 378 -3.12 -21.67 -12.09
N SER A 379 -4.44 -21.89 -12.07
CA SER A 379 -5.28 -21.63 -10.90
C SER A 379 -4.98 -22.59 -9.74
N THR A 380 -4.45 -23.79 -10.06
CA THR A 380 -4.11 -24.81 -9.06
C THR A 380 -2.74 -24.58 -8.41
N VAL A 381 -1.94 -23.65 -8.94
CA VAL A 381 -0.59 -23.35 -8.44
C VAL A 381 -0.61 -22.05 -7.67
N ALA A 382 -0.42 -22.13 -6.35
CA ALA A 382 -0.39 -20.94 -5.50
C ALA A 382 0.78 -20.02 -5.87
N PRO A 383 0.55 -18.74 -6.15
CA PRO A 383 1.63 -17.77 -6.41
C PRO A 383 2.21 -17.28 -5.08
N ASP A 384 3.17 -18.01 -4.53
CA ASP A 384 3.80 -17.66 -3.24
C ASP A 384 4.58 -16.34 -3.24
N SER A 385 4.59 -15.62 -4.36
CA SER A 385 5.41 -14.45 -4.63
C SER A 385 4.77 -13.60 -5.72
N TYR A 386 4.83 -12.28 -5.57
CA TYR A 386 4.35 -11.38 -6.63
C TYR A 386 5.16 -11.51 -7.93
N PHE A 387 6.46 -11.80 -7.84
CA PHE A 387 7.30 -12.09 -9.01
C PHE A 387 6.82 -13.34 -9.75
N VAL A 388 6.50 -14.39 -9.01
CA VAL A 388 5.97 -15.65 -9.59
C VAL A 388 4.59 -15.43 -10.20
N LYS A 389 3.74 -14.63 -9.56
CA LYS A 389 2.43 -14.26 -10.10
C LYS A 389 2.55 -13.51 -11.42
N VAL A 390 3.42 -12.49 -11.48
CA VAL A 390 3.68 -11.76 -12.73
C VAL A 390 4.24 -12.69 -13.80
N TRP A 391 5.17 -13.58 -13.44
CA TRP A 391 5.70 -14.56 -14.40
C TRP A 391 4.63 -15.53 -14.91
N GLY A 392 3.78 -16.04 -14.03
CA GLY A 392 2.70 -16.97 -14.41
C GLY A 392 1.64 -16.32 -15.32
N GLN A 393 1.27 -15.08 -15.01
CA GLN A 393 0.24 -14.35 -15.73
C GLN A 393 0.72 -13.81 -17.08
N TYR A 394 1.88 -13.13 -17.11
CA TYR A 394 2.39 -12.43 -18.29
C TYR A 394 3.53 -13.18 -19.02
N GLY A 395 3.91 -14.36 -18.53
CA GLY A 395 5.04 -15.11 -19.07
C GLY A 395 6.38 -14.42 -18.85
N ILE A 396 7.40 -14.97 -19.52
CA ILE A 396 8.75 -14.41 -19.41
C ILE A 396 8.87 -13.02 -20.05
N VAL A 397 8.13 -12.77 -21.14
CA VAL A 397 8.17 -11.48 -21.84
C VAL A 397 7.61 -10.38 -20.94
N GLY A 398 6.38 -10.55 -20.44
CA GLY A 398 5.78 -9.54 -19.57
C GLY A 398 6.49 -9.40 -18.22
N PHE A 399 7.05 -10.49 -17.67
CA PHE A 399 7.88 -10.44 -16.48
C PHE A 399 9.13 -9.57 -16.68
N LEU A 400 9.86 -9.74 -17.78
CA LEU A 400 11.04 -8.92 -18.07
C LEU A 400 10.68 -7.45 -18.28
N VAL A 401 9.56 -7.17 -18.93
CA VAL A 401 9.07 -5.79 -19.08
C VAL A 401 8.73 -5.20 -17.70
N TRP A 402 7.90 -5.88 -16.89
CA TRP A 402 7.53 -5.41 -15.56
C TRP A 402 8.75 -5.19 -14.67
N PHE A 403 9.66 -6.16 -14.62
CA PHE A 403 10.87 -6.07 -13.79
C PHE A 403 11.78 -4.93 -14.26
N GLY A 404 11.93 -4.79 -15.58
CA GLY A 404 12.66 -3.65 -16.17
C GLY A 404 12.06 -2.30 -15.79
N LEU A 405 10.72 -2.17 -15.79
CA LEU A 405 10.03 -0.96 -15.33
C LEU A 405 10.28 -0.70 -13.84
N MET A 406 10.25 -1.74 -12.98
CA MET A 406 10.55 -1.58 -11.55
C MET A 406 11.97 -1.11 -11.32
N LEU A 407 12.95 -1.70 -12.01
CA LEU A 407 14.36 -1.29 -11.92
C LEU A 407 14.58 0.12 -12.49
N TYR A 408 13.91 0.49 -13.58
CA TYR A 408 13.97 1.84 -14.13
C TYR A 408 13.46 2.88 -13.13
N ILE A 409 12.30 2.65 -12.52
CA ILE A 409 11.73 3.54 -11.49
C ILE A 409 12.69 3.66 -10.31
N LEU A 410 13.25 2.54 -9.84
CA LEU A 410 14.22 2.54 -8.73
C LEU A 410 15.49 3.34 -9.10
N GLY A 411 16.05 3.10 -10.27
CA GLY A 411 17.23 3.82 -10.76
C GLY A 411 17.00 5.33 -10.87
N LYS A 412 15.82 5.73 -11.39
CA LYS A 412 15.42 7.15 -11.44
C LYS A 412 15.27 7.74 -10.04
N CYS A 413 14.62 7.03 -9.11
CA CYS A 413 14.49 7.47 -7.71
C CYS A 413 15.87 7.68 -7.08
N LEU A 414 16.80 6.74 -7.23
CA LEU A 414 18.17 6.86 -6.73
C LEU A 414 18.88 8.06 -7.33
N GLY A 415 18.81 8.24 -8.67
CA GLY A 415 19.44 9.35 -9.38
C GLY A 415 18.89 10.71 -8.98
N ILE A 416 17.57 10.82 -8.75
CA ILE A 416 16.93 12.05 -8.28
C ILE A 416 17.40 12.38 -6.88
N VAL A 417 17.26 11.44 -5.93
CA VAL A 417 17.63 11.67 -4.52
C VAL A 417 19.10 12.07 -4.37
N TRP A 418 19.98 11.49 -5.20
CA TRP A 418 21.42 11.82 -5.19
C TRP A 418 21.71 13.28 -5.49
N ARG A 419 20.84 13.95 -6.26
CA ARG A 419 20.99 15.34 -6.71
C ARG A 419 20.29 16.38 -5.83
N ILE A 420 19.42 15.95 -4.91
CA ILE A 420 18.68 16.86 -4.00
C ILE A 420 19.66 17.56 -3.05
N ARG A 421 19.52 18.87 -2.93
CA ARG A 421 20.40 19.75 -2.14
C ARG A 421 19.85 20.00 -0.73
N ASP A 422 18.53 20.24 -0.59
CA ASP A 422 17.89 20.43 0.71
C ASP A 422 18.02 19.14 1.56
N PRO A 423 18.78 19.18 2.68
CA PRO A 423 19.06 17.99 3.47
C PRO A 423 17.81 17.37 4.10
N VAL A 424 16.81 18.20 4.44
CA VAL A 424 15.53 17.73 5.01
C VAL A 424 14.69 17.01 3.95
N LEU A 425 14.60 17.59 2.75
CA LEU A 425 13.89 16.97 1.63
C LEU A 425 14.61 15.69 1.21
N ARG A 426 15.93 15.75 1.05
CA ARG A 426 16.75 14.59 0.69
C ARG A 426 16.52 13.42 1.65
N GLN A 427 16.52 13.66 2.98
CA GLN A 427 16.29 12.62 3.97
C GLN A 427 14.92 11.94 3.81
N LYS A 428 13.86 12.71 3.54
CA LYS A 428 12.52 12.18 3.32
C LYS A 428 12.45 11.35 2.04
N LEU A 429 12.99 11.86 0.93
CA LEU A 429 12.99 11.15 -0.34
C LEU A 429 13.89 9.90 -0.29
N THR A 430 15.00 9.95 0.46
CA THR A 430 15.83 8.76 0.75
C THR A 430 15.01 7.69 1.47
N ALA A 431 14.23 8.06 2.49
CA ALA A 431 13.39 7.14 3.22
C ALA A 431 12.36 6.46 2.29
N LEU A 432 11.68 7.23 1.43
CA LEU A 432 10.71 6.69 0.47
C LEU A 432 11.37 5.75 -0.55
N THR A 433 12.55 6.13 -1.09
CA THR A 433 13.28 5.30 -2.06
C THR A 433 13.79 4.00 -1.43
N ALA A 434 14.32 4.07 -0.21
CA ALA A 434 14.76 2.92 0.56
C ALA A 434 13.59 1.98 0.88
N GLY A 435 12.46 2.55 1.28
CA GLY A 435 11.23 1.80 1.54
C GLY A 435 10.71 1.07 0.29
N TYR A 436 10.69 1.75 -0.86
CA TYR A 436 10.32 1.12 -2.14
C TYR A 436 11.24 -0.05 -2.50
N ALA A 437 12.56 0.14 -2.43
CA ALA A 437 13.51 -0.93 -2.72
C ALA A 437 13.32 -2.14 -1.79
N GLY A 438 13.06 -1.88 -0.51
CA GLY A 438 12.78 -2.91 0.48
C GLY A 438 11.51 -3.70 0.16
N ILE A 439 10.41 -3.03 -0.17
CA ILE A 439 9.15 -3.69 -0.54
C ILE A 439 9.28 -4.45 -1.87
N LEU A 440 9.97 -3.90 -2.85
CA LEU A 440 10.23 -4.59 -4.12
C LEU A 440 10.92 -5.94 -3.85
N MET A 441 11.96 -5.96 -3.03
CA MET A 441 12.67 -7.21 -2.68
C MET A 441 11.80 -8.14 -1.84
N CYS A 442 11.04 -7.63 -0.87
CA CYS A 442 10.10 -8.42 -0.08
C CYS A 442 9.04 -9.11 -0.95
N SER A 443 8.64 -8.49 -2.05
CA SER A 443 7.65 -9.01 -3.00
C SER A 443 8.14 -10.24 -3.79
N TYR A 444 9.43 -10.56 -3.71
CA TYR A 444 9.96 -11.85 -4.17
C TYR A 444 9.50 -13.01 -3.27
N GLY A 445 9.28 -12.77 -1.98
CA GLY A 445 8.86 -13.79 -1.02
C GLY A 445 7.37 -13.77 -0.66
N ASN A 446 6.62 -12.74 -1.05
CA ASN A 446 5.19 -12.56 -0.72
C ASN A 446 4.52 -11.66 -1.77
N GLU A 447 3.17 -11.69 -1.87
CA GLU A 447 2.41 -10.76 -2.70
C GLU A 447 2.13 -9.45 -1.95
N ILE A 448 3.12 -8.55 -1.81
CA ILE A 448 2.96 -7.34 -1.00
C ILE A 448 2.73 -6.09 -1.84
N MET A 449 3.44 -5.96 -2.97
CA MET A 449 3.51 -4.71 -3.71
C MET A 449 2.18 -4.30 -4.36
N ASN A 450 1.34 -5.26 -4.74
CA ASN A 450 0.03 -5.04 -5.35
C ASN A 450 -1.14 -5.01 -4.36
N GLN A 451 -0.88 -5.23 -3.06
CA GLN A 451 -1.91 -5.23 -2.03
C GLN A 451 -1.98 -3.89 -1.29
N MET A 452 -3.20 -3.52 -0.85
CA MET A 452 -3.42 -2.35 0.01
C MET A 452 -2.92 -2.62 1.44
N PRO A 453 -2.33 -1.64 2.10
CA PRO A 453 -2.05 -0.26 1.67
C PRO A 453 -0.71 -0.09 0.92
N SER A 454 0.14 -1.12 0.81
CA SER A 454 1.50 -1.00 0.25
C SER A 454 1.51 -0.44 -1.17
N SER A 455 0.58 -0.85 -2.02
CA SER A 455 0.48 -0.39 -3.41
C SER A 455 0.34 1.14 -3.50
N ILE A 456 -0.68 1.72 -2.87
CA ILE A 456 -0.93 3.16 -2.93
C ILE A 456 0.18 3.98 -2.25
N ILE A 457 0.79 3.45 -1.18
CA ILE A 457 1.95 4.09 -0.52
C ILE A 457 3.14 4.15 -1.47
N ILE A 458 3.44 3.06 -2.17
CA ILE A 458 4.57 2.98 -3.10
C ILE A 458 4.36 3.90 -4.29
N TYR A 459 3.18 3.89 -4.91
CA TYR A 459 2.88 4.74 -6.07
C TYR A 459 2.97 6.23 -5.69
N THR A 460 2.44 6.60 -4.53
CA THR A 460 2.57 7.95 -3.99
C THR A 460 4.04 8.30 -3.69
N SER A 461 4.81 7.35 -3.15
CA SER A 461 6.24 7.54 -2.88
C SER A 461 7.04 7.82 -4.14
N TRP A 462 6.78 7.07 -5.23
CA TRP A 462 7.41 7.33 -6.52
C TRP A 462 7.14 8.76 -7.00
N VAL A 463 5.88 9.21 -6.93
CA VAL A 463 5.50 10.56 -7.36
C VAL A 463 6.22 11.61 -6.53
N PHE A 464 6.28 11.49 -5.20
CA PHE A 464 7.00 12.46 -4.38
C PHE A 464 8.50 12.49 -4.66
N VAL A 465 9.12 11.34 -4.94
CA VAL A 465 10.54 11.31 -5.34
C VAL A 465 10.75 11.98 -6.68
N PHE A 466 9.91 11.70 -7.67
CA PHE A 466 9.99 12.33 -9.00
C PHE A 466 9.67 13.84 -8.95
N LEU A 467 8.82 14.29 -8.03
CA LEU A 467 8.60 15.71 -7.75
C LEU A 467 9.78 16.36 -6.99
N GLY A 468 10.72 15.57 -6.48
CA GLY A 468 11.86 16.05 -5.69
C GLY A 468 12.56 17.26 -6.27
N PRO A 469 12.97 17.28 -7.55
CA PRO A 469 13.63 18.44 -8.16
C PRO A 469 12.81 19.73 -8.09
N SER A 470 11.49 19.66 -8.31
CA SER A 470 10.60 20.82 -8.22
C SER A 470 10.35 21.28 -6.79
N LEU A 471 10.47 20.38 -5.82
CA LEU A 471 10.37 20.68 -4.39
C LEU A 471 11.69 21.23 -3.82
N ASP A 472 12.83 20.95 -4.47
CA ASP A 472 14.17 21.38 -4.03
C ASP A 472 14.49 22.82 -4.45
N THR A 473 13.87 23.32 -5.53
CA THR A 473 14.08 24.69 -6.01
C THR A 473 13.59 25.71 -4.98
N PRO A 474 14.40 26.69 -4.54
CA PRO A 474 13.90 27.83 -3.78
C PRO A 474 12.84 28.54 -4.65
N ARG A 475 11.63 28.75 -4.12
CA ARG A 475 10.69 29.64 -4.78
C ARG A 475 11.34 31.02 -4.82
N LEU A 476 11.71 31.48 -5.99
CA LEU A 476 12.02 32.90 -6.21
C LEU A 476 10.77 33.66 -5.70
N ALA A 477 10.96 34.53 -4.73
CA ALA A 477 9.91 35.44 -4.31
C ALA A 477 9.37 36.16 -5.56
N PRO A 478 8.06 36.40 -5.70
CA PRO A 478 7.57 37.21 -6.80
C PRO A 478 8.33 38.53 -6.77
N VAL A 479 8.97 38.83 -7.88
CA VAL A 479 9.59 40.15 -8.07
C VAL A 479 8.46 41.15 -7.90
N ALA A 480 8.47 41.91 -6.81
CA ALA A 480 7.59 43.03 -6.64
C ALA A 480 7.90 43.98 -7.79
N HIS A 481 7.06 44.02 -8.79
CA HIS A 481 7.10 45.09 -9.77
C HIS A 481 6.81 46.39 -9.03
N ALA A 482 7.87 47.20 -8.82
CA ALA A 482 7.79 48.56 -8.33
C ALA A 482 7.12 49.46 -9.37
#